data_9e7a906a534738044704e49e6d34ee0f
#
_entry.id   9e7a906a534738044704e49e6d34ee0f
#
_cell.length_a   1.000
_cell.length_b   1.000
_cell.length_c   1.000
_cell.angle_alpha   90.00
_cell.angle_beta   90.00
_cell.angle_gamma   90.00
#
_symmetry.space_group_name_H-M   'P 1'
#
loop_
_entity.id
_entity.type
_entity.pdbx_description
1 polymer ?
#
loop_
_entity_poly.entity_id
_entity_poly.type
_entity_poly.pdbx_seq_one_letter_code
_entity_poly.pdbx_strand_id
1 'polypeptide(L)'
;MMRRDFMRLTAATPFLFSMTPSRAASPPAGEWRTFELVYHIDLAAQKGAGQLWLPLPVDAGDYQRVISVTWKTAPEQAALTWDTDYRAPLFAAEWTPAHTDRQLAVTTVVATRNRNRSPAGGVHVVTPDVARYLEPTTNMPIDGIVETTAAKIVHGITDPDARAKAIYDWVVDNTFRKPTVRGCGLGNIKFMLETGDLGGKCADINSLYVGLARAAGLPAREMYGVRVADSALFNSLGRAGDVSKAHHCRAEYFSPRHGWVAVDPADVRKVVLEEKLALSDPRVIALRERLFGYWEMNWVGLNTARDFDLAPPASAPLPYLMYPYAEFGDIRLDGREPEHFDFRLTSRELTRQT
;
A
#
# COMPACT_ATOMS: atom_id res chain seq x y z
N MET A 1 -9.88 15.02 44.09
CA MET A 1 -11.12 14.26 43.92
C MET A 1 -12.02 15.04 43.01
N MET A 2 -11.94 14.86 41.71
CA MET A 2 -12.86 15.46 40.73
C MET A 2 -13.47 14.32 39.93
N ARG A 3 -14.77 14.15 40.07
CA ARG A 3 -15.59 13.22 39.30
C ARG A 3 -15.77 13.78 37.90
N ARG A 4 -15.41 13.00 36.88
CA ARG A 4 -15.78 13.26 35.48
C ARG A 4 -17.11 12.58 35.22
N ASP A 5 -18.14 13.38 34.95
CA ASP A 5 -19.45 12.91 34.53
C ASP A 5 -19.36 12.50 33.05
N PHE A 6 -19.57 11.21 32.80
CA PHE A 6 -19.77 10.67 31.46
C PHE A 6 -21.23 10.87 31.05
N MET A 7 -21.49 11.76 30.12
CA MET A 7 -22.78 11.84 29.46
C MET A 7 -23.02 10.56 28.63
N ARG A 8 -24.03 9.77 29.05
CA ARG A 8 -24.57 8.69 28.24
C ARG A 8 -25.46 9.31 27.16
N LEU A 9 -25.08 9.25 25.90
CA LEU A 9 -26.01 9.45 24.78
C LEU A 9 -26.44 8.09 24.26
N THR A 10 -27.69 7.73 24.59
CA THR A 10 -28.42 6.62 23.97
C THR A 10 -29.24 7.21 22.82
N ALA A 11 -28.90 6.91 21.58
CA ALA A 11 -29.84 6.84 20.44
C ALA A 11 -29.13 6.22 19.25
N ALA A 12 -29.48 4.99 18.91
CA ALA A 12 -29.13 4.35 17.67
C ALA A 12 -29.92 5.01 16.53
N THR A 13 -29.26 5.86 15.77
CA THR A 13 -29.72 6.30 14.45
C THR A 13 -28.63 5.94 13.44
N PRO A 14 -28.94 5.33 12.29
CA PRO A 14 -27.93 5.04 11.30
C PRO A 14 -27.47 6.38 10.70
N PHE A 15 -26.30 6.83 11.13
CA PHE A 15 -25.67 8.01 10.52
C PHE A 15 -25.08 7.61 9.17
N LEU A 16 -25.81 7.95 8.10
CA LEU A 16 -25.25 8.13 6.77
C LEU A 16 -24.39 9.39 6.80
N PHE A 17 -23.09 9.25 7.10
CA PHE A 17 -22.14 10.31 6.80
C PHE A 17 -21.91 10.33 5.29
N SER A 18 -22.74 11.12 4.60
CA SER A 18 -22.48 11.51 3.23
C SER A 18 -21.42 12.61 3.29
N MET A 19 -20.14 12.27 3.05
CA MET A 19 -19.17 13.28 2.68
C MET A 19 -19.64 13.87 1.35
N THR A 20 -20.13 15.10 1.35
CA THR A 20 -20.39 15.85 0.11
C THR A 20 -19.04 16.01 -0.59
N PRO A 21 -18.83 15.36 -1.74
CA PRO A 21 -17.61 15.56 -2.50
C PRO A 21 -17.59 17.00 -2.98
N SER A 22 -16.51 17.70 -2.72
CA SER A 22 -16.16 18.90 -3.49
C SER A 22 -16.29 18.51 -4.96
N ARG A 23 -17.14 19.23 -5.69
CA ARG A 23 -17.51 18.93 -7.07
C ARG A 23 -16.31 19.17 -7.99
N ALA A 24 -15.33 18.24 -7.96
CA ALA A 24 -14.28 18.21 -8.96
C ALA A 24 -14.90 17.81 -10.30
N ALA A 25 -14.50 18.48 -11.37
CA ALA A 25 -14.96 18.20 -12.72
C ALA A 25 -14.87 16.73 -13.04
N SER A 26 -15.92 16.17 -13.63
CA SER A 26 -15.95 14.76 -14.06
C SER A 26 -14.76 14.51 -15.00
N PRO A 27 -13.98 13.43 -14.78
CA PRO A 27 -12.84 13.12 -15.64
C PRO A 27 -13.31 12.83 -17.09
N PRO A 28 -12.47 13.10 -18.09
CA PRO A 28 -12.78 12.78 -19.48
C PRO A 28 -13.15 11.31 -19.65
N ALA A 29 -14.10 11.03 -20.54
CA ALA A 29 -14.54 9.65 -20.81
C ALA A 29 -13.37 8.82 -21.37
N GLY A 30 -13.11 7.65 -20.75
CA GLY A 30 -12.08 6.69 -21.20
C GLY A 30 -10.76 6.69 -20.43
N GLU A 31 -10.45 7.72 -19.64
CA GLU A 31 -9.20 7.77 -18.86
C GLU A 31 -9.29 7.10 -17.48
N TRP A 32 -10.48 7.04 -16.89
CA TRP A 32 -10.69 6.53 -15.54
C TRP A 32 -11.53 5.25 -15.54
N ARG A 33 -11.12 4.29 -14.71
CA ARG A 33 -11.92 3.11 -14.36
C ARG A 33 -12.37 3.23 -12.91
N THR A 34 -13.60 2.84 -12.61
CA THR A 34 -14.17 2.92 -11.27
C THR A 34 -14.39 1.51 -10.74
N PHE A 35 -13.95 1.27 -9.51
CA PHE A 35 -14.05 -0.02 -8.84
C PHE A 35 -14.79 0.11 -7.52
N GLU A 36 -15.61 -0.88 -7.22
CA GLU A 36 -16.16 -1.14 -5.91
C GLU A 36 -15.30 -2.23 -5.26
N LEU A 37 -14.77 -1.93 -4.08
CA LEU A 37 -14.03 -2.86 -3.23
C LEU A 37 -14.85 -3.13 -1.97
N VAL A 38 -15.05 -4.40 -1.63
CA VAL A 38 -15.78 -4.77 -0.42
C VAL A 38 -14.92 -5.68 0.43
N TYR A 39 -14.56 -5.20 1.64
CA TYR A 39 -14.07 -6.04 2.70
C TYR A 39 -15.24 -6.72 3.39
N HIS A 40 -15.21 -8.05 3.45
CA HIS A 40 -16.06 -8.87 4.29
C HIS A 40 -15.20 -9.42 5.41
N ILE A 41 -15.52 -9.05 6.64
CA ILE A 41 -14.77 -9.41 7.85
C ILE A 41 -15.68 -10.27 8.72
N ASP A 42 -15.21 -11.44 9.14
CA ASP A 42 -15.88 -12.29 10.10
C ASP A 42 -14.99 -12.49 11.32
N LEU A 43 -15.40 -11.90 12.44
CA LEU A 43 -14.76 -11.99 13.74
C LEU A 43 -15.65 -12.68 14.77
N ALA A 44 -16.68 -13.44 14.34
CA ALA A 44 -17.66 -14.09 15.22
C ALA A 44 -17.03 -15.09 16.19
N ALA A 45 -15.89 -15.69 15.83
CA ALA A 45 -15.13 -16.60 16.70
C ALA A 45 -14.41 -15.87 17.84
N GLN A 46 -14.19 -14.56 17.73
CA GLN A 46 -13.47 -13.78 18.73
C GLN A 46 -14.35 -13.41 19.89
N LYS A 47 -13.79 -13.30 21.10
CA LYS A 47 -14.48 -12.97 22.35
C LYS A 47 -13.78 -11.81 23.06
N GLY A 48 -14.52 -11.15 23.96
CA GLY A 48 -13.99 -10.05 24.75
C GLY A 48 -14.02 -8.71 24.01
N ALA A 49 -13.35 -7.71 24.54
CA ALA A 49 -13.14 -6.44 23.87
C ALA A 49 -12.17 -6.62 22.70
N GLY A 50 -12.37 -5.88 21.62
CA GLY A 50 -11.47 -5.96 20.48
C GLY A 50 -11.54 -4.76 19.56
N GLN A 51 -10.55 -4.64 18.71
CA GLN A 51 -10.38 -3.57 17.73
C GLN A 51 -10.01 -4.15 16.36
N LEU A 52 -10.46 -3.48 15.31
CA LEU A 52 -10.14 -3.80 13.92
C LEU A 52 -9.66 -2.53 13.22
N TRP A 53 -8.64 -2.69 12.40
CA TRP A 53 -8.17 -1.65 11.47
C TRP A 53 -8.16 -2.20 10.05
N LEU A 54 -8.79 -1.48 9.13
CA LEU A 54 -8.74 -1.76 7.70
C LEU A 54 -8.03 -0.61 6.99
N PRO A 55 -7.04 -0.89 6.14
CA PRO A 55 -6.48 0.14 5.29
C PRO A 55 -7.50 0.56 4.24
N LEU A 56 -7.65 1.86 4.03
CA LEU A 56 -8.56 2.43 3.04
C LEU A 56 -7.78 3.01 1.86
N PRO A 57 -8.40 3.11 0.67
CA PRO A 57 -7.81 3.80 -0.46
C PRO A 57 -7.45 5.25 -0.12
N VAL A 58 -6.26 5.68 -0.55
CA VAL A 58 -5.82 7.07 -0.45
C VAL A 58 -6.31 7.88 -1.65
N ASP A 59 -6.65 9.15 -1.45
CA ASP A 59 -6.81 10.08 -2.56
C ASP A 59 -5.42 10.52 -3.06
N ALA A 60 -5.12 10.20 -4.28
CA ALA A 60 -3.83 10.50 -4.91
C ALA A 60 -3.99 11.38 -6.17
N GLY A 61 -5.01 12.22 -6.18
CA GLY A 61 -5.26 13.29 -7.13
C GLY A 61 -5.21 12.88 -8.60
N ASP A 62 -4.00 12.78 -9.13
CA ASP A 62 -3.81 12.60 -10.58
C ASP A 62 -4.16 11.21 -11.10
N TYR A 63 -4.07 10.16 -10.28
CA TYR A 63 -4.26 8.78 -10.78
C TYR A 63 -5.24 7.96 -9.94
N GLN A 64 -5.66 8.43 -8.77
CA GLN A 64 -6.61 7.76 -7.90
C GLN A 64 -7.49 8.75 -7.14
N ARG A 65 -8.80 8.48 -7.11
CA ARG A 65 -9.79 9.29 -6.39
C ARG A 65 -10.71 8.39 -5.59
N VAL A 66 -10.86 8.67 -4.32
CA VAL A 66 -11.84 8.01 -3.45
C VAL A 66 -13.20 8.69 -3.66
N ILE A 67 -14.20 7.90 -4.05
CA ILE A 67 -15.55 8.40 -4.32
C ILE A 67 -16.42 8.27 -3.09
N SER A 68 -16.38 7.10 -2.41
CA SER A 68 -17.14 6.87 -1.19
C SER A 68 -16.53 5.76 -0.34
N VAL A 69 -16.78 5.84 0.96
CA VAL A 69 -16.55 4.77 1.94
C VAL A 69 -17.84 4.60 2.74
N THR A 70 -18.37 3.39 2.79
CA THR A 70 -19.58 3.05 3.53
C THR A 70 -19.40 1.71 4.22
N TRP A 71 -20.17 1.44 5.28
CA TRP A 71 -20.15 0.14 5.95
C TRP A 71 -21.54 -0.29 6.37
N LYS A 72 -21.73 -1.59 6.47
CA LYS A 72 -22.95 -2.26 6.94
C LYS A 72 -22.61 -3.07 8.17
N THR A 73 -23.57 -3.19 9.06
CA THR A 73 -23.51 -3.74 10.42
C THR A 73 -22.71 -2.85 11.37
N ALA A 74 -23.12 -2.88 12.62
CA ALA A 74 -22.67 -1.92 13.59
C ALA A 74 -21.69 -2.58 14.57
N PRO A 75 -20.36 -2.40 14.40
CA PRO A 75 -19.53 -2.43 15.58
C PRO A 75 -20.06 -1.41 16.58
N GLU A 76 -19.77 -1.58 17.86
CA GLU A 76 -20.25 -0.64 18.90
C GLU A 76 -19.78 0.78 18.61
N GLN A 77 -18.54 0.90 18.08
CA GLN A 77 -18.00 2.14 17.54
C GLN A 77 -17.28 1.86 16.22
N ALA A 78 -17.49 2.72 15.24
CA ALA A 78 -16.78 2.69 13.96
C ALA A 78 -16.50 4.11 13.48
N ALA A 79 -15.32 4.33 12.97
CA ALA A 79 -14.87 5.63 12.48
C ALA A 79 -13.90 5.52 11.30
N LEU A 80 -13.89 6.56 10.49
CA LEU A 80 -12.77 6.84 9.60
C LEU A 80 -11.72 7.60 10.41
N THR A 81 -10.49 7.10 10.43
CA THR A 81 -9.38 7.69 11.16
C THR A 81 -8.15 7.84 10.24
N TRP A 82 -7.15 8.53 10.72
CA TRP A 82 -5.88 8.72 10.02
C TRP A 82 -4.75 8.58 11.02
N ASP A 83 -3.68 7.89 10.66
CA ASP A 83 -2.48 7.95 11.48
C ASP A 83 -1.90 9.36 11.47
N THR A 84 -1.10 9.68 12.52
CA THR A 84 -0.58 11.03 12.73
C THR A 84 0.59 11.38 11.81
N ASP A 85 1.37 10.38 11.41
CA ASP A 85 2.63 10.60 10.73
C ASP A 85 2.49 10.63 9.20
N TYR A 86 1.84 9.59 8.64
CA TYR A 86 1.70 9.44 7.19
C TYR A 86 0.33 9.87 6.68
N ARG A 87 -0.63 10.14 7.60
CA ARG A 87 -2.02 10.43 7.29
C ARG A 87 -2.68 9.32 6.47
N ALA A 88 -2.27 8.07 6.73
CA ALA A 88 -2.89 6.90 6.10
C ALA A 88 -4.36 6.81 6.51
N PRO A 89 -5.29 6.74 5.56
CA PRO A 89 -6.71 6.59 5.86
C PRO A 89 -7.01 5.18 6.34
N LEU A 90 -7.74 5.08 7.45
CA LEU A 90 -8.10 3.84 8.12
C LEU A 90 -9.60 3.80 8.40
N PHE A 91 -10.19 2.62 8.31
CA PHE A 91 -11.44 2.33 9.00
C PHE A 91 -11.08 1.61 10.30
N ALA A 92 -11.50 2.17 11.43
CA ALA A 92 -11.32 1.58 12.74
C ALA A 92 -12.68 1.18 13.33
N ALA A 93 -12.75 0.00 13.96
CA ALA A 93 -13.93 -0.48 14.63
C ALA A 93 -13.59 -1.09 16.00
N GLU A 94 -14.49 -0.93 16.96
CA GLU A 94 -14.31 -1.40 18.32
C GLU A 94 -15.55 -2.20 18.78
N TRP A 95 -15.31 -3.22 19.59
CA TRP A 95 -16.33 -4.06 20.24
C TRP A 95 -16.07 -4.19 21.72
N THR A 96 -17.12 -4.05 22.52
CA THR A 96 -17.10 -4.46 23.92
C THR A 96 -17.39 -5.97 24.05
N PRO A 97 -17.13 -6.56 25.25
CA PRO A 97 -17.46 -7.97 25.48
C PRO A 97 -18.96 -8.31 25.32
N ALA A 98 -19.83 -7.34 25.50
CA ALA A 98 -21.28 -7.52 25.38
C ALA A 98 -21.78 -7.58 23.93
N HIS A 99 -20.99 -7.05 22.99
CA HIS A 99 -21.36 -7.00 21.58
C HIS A 99 -21.00 -8.32 20.88
N THR A 100 -22.02 -9.02 20.42
CA THR A 100 -21.87 -10.37 19.82
C THR A 100 -21.89 -10.37 18.30
N ASP A 101 -22.45 -9.35 17.65
CA ASP A 101 -22.38 -9.21 16.19
C ASP A 101 -21.02 -8.64 15.79
N ARG A 102 -20.22 -9.48 15.16
CA ARG A 102 -18.83 -9.18 14.76
C ARG A 102 -18.60 -9.42 13.28
N GLN A 103 -19.65 -9.41 12.50
CA GLN A 103 -19.59 -9.45 11.05
C GLN A 103 -19.71 -8.03 10.50
N LEU A 104 -18.86 -7.68 9.56
CA LEU A 104 -18.74 -6.34 9.03
C LEU A 104 -18.48 -6.37 7.53
N ALA A 105 -19.13 -5.50 6.79
CA ALA A 105 -18.79 -5.23 5.40
C ALA A 105 -18.45 -3.74 5.22
N VAL A 106 -17.23 -3.45 4.74
CA VAL A 106 -16.80 -2.09 4.39
C VAL A 106 -16.66 -1.99 2.88
N THR A 107 -17.41 -1.08 2.27
CA THR A 107 -17.41 -0.84 0.83
C THR A 107 -16.72 0.47 0.52
N THR A 108 -15.76 0.43 -0.39
CA THR A 108 -15.12 1.63 -0.94
C THR A 108 -15.34 1.69 -2.45
N VAL A 109 -15.66 2.88 -2.96
CA VAL A 109 -15.73 3.14 -4.39
C VAL A 109 -14.56 4.06 -4.74
N VAL A 110 -13.73 3.63 -5.68
CA VAL A 110 -12.50 4.31 -6.06
C VAL A 110 -12.36 4.35 -7.58
N ALA A 111 -11.96 5.49 -8.11
CA ALA A 111 -11.60 5.63 -9.50
C ALA A 111 -10.07 5.67 -9.65
N THR A 112 -9.56 4.95 -10.66
CA THR A 112 -8.14 4.91 -10.99
C THR A 112 -7.91 5.20 -12.46
N ARG A 113 -6.71 5.68 -12.79
CA ARG A 113 -6.20 5.76 -14.16
C ARG A 113 -4.73 5.38 -14.21
N ASN A 114 -4.22 5.11 -15.41
CA ASN A 114 -2.79 4.84 -15.57
C ASN A 114 -1.96 6.04 -15.08
N ARG A 115 -0.97 5.75 -14.26
CA ARG A 115 -0.03 6.74 -13.78
C ARG A 115 1.22 6.69 -14.63
N ASN A 116 1.48 7.77 -15.34
CA ASN A 116 2.69 7.96 -16.12
C ASN A 116 3.61 8.95 -15.41
N ARG A 117 4.91 8.88 -15.70
CA ARG A 117 5.86 9.93 -15.30
C ARG A 117 5.36 11.28 -15.81
N SER A 118 5.29 12.26 -14.93
CA SER A 118 4.94 13.63 -15.34
C SER A 118 5.97 14.18 -16.32
N PRO A 119 5.56 14.97 -17.32
CA PRO A 119 6.51 15.65 -18.20
C PRO A 119 7.54 16.44 -17.39
N ALA A 120 8.77 16.49 -17.87
CA ALA A 120 9.76 17.40 -17.30
C ALA A 120 9.36 18.83 -17.63
N GLY A 121 9.12 19.66 -16.64
CA GLY A 121 8.65 21.03 -16.90
C GLY A 121 8.62 21.93 -15.67
N GLY A 122 8.90 21.40 -14.49
CA GLY A 122 8.94 22.16 -13.24
C GLY A 122 10.18 21.85 -12.43
N VAL A 123 10.51 22.75 -11.50
CA VAL A 123 11.47 22.44 -10.43
C VAL A 123 10.63 22.00 -9.22
N HIS A 124 10.68 20.71 -8.91
CA HIS A 124 10.05 20.16 -7.71
C HIS A 124 11.06 20.23 -6.55
N VAL A 125 10.68 20.94 -5.50
CA VAL A 125 11.52 21.08 -4.30
C VAL A 125 11.17 20.01 -3.26
N VAL A 126 12.16 19.61 -2.50
CA VAL A 126 11.96 18.72 -1.36
C VAL A 126 11.33 19.52 -0.23
N THR A 127 10.04 19.38 -0.04
CA THR A 127 9.28 19.94 1.09
C THR A 127 9.50 19.11 2.35
N PRO A 128 9.15 19.57 3.56
CA PRO A 128 9.19 18.75 4.77
C PRO A 128 8.44 17.40 4.63
N ASP A 129 7.30 17.40 3.94
CA ASP A 129 6.52 16.18 3.67
C ASP A 129 7.24 15.19 2.74
N VAL A 130 8.09 15.69 1.85
CA VAL A 130 8.94 14.86 1.00
C VAL A 130 10.20 14.44 1.75
N ALA A 131 10.79 15.32 2.56
CA ALA A 131 12.03 15.07 3.29
C ALA A 131 11.92 13.90 4.28
N ARG A 132 10.75 13.63 4.85
CA ARG A 132 10.53 12.46 5.70
C ARG A 132 10.86 11.13 5.01
N TYR A 133 10.76 11.07 3.70
CA TYR A 133 11.08 9.89 2.91
C TYR A 133 12.57 9.77 2.55
N LEU A 134 13.43 10.56 3.22
CA LEU A 134 14.87 10.35 3.32
C LEU A 134 15.27 9.66 4.63
N GLU A 135 14.35 9.66 5.62
CA GLU A 135 14.65 9.14 6.95
C GLU A 135 14.62 7.61 7.01
N PRO A 136 15.46 6.99 7.86
CA PRO A 136 15.39 5.56 8.11
C PRO A 136 14.12 5.19 8.86
N THR A 137 13.75 3.91 8.80
CA THR A 137 12.75 3.31 9.69
C THR A 137 13.30 2.01 10.27
N THR A 138 12.61 1.41 11.24
CA THR A 138 13.09 0.22 11.97
C THR A 138 13.47 -0.93 11.03
N ASN A 139 12.63 -1.23 10.03
CA ASN A 139 12.90 -2.30 9.06
C ASN A 139 13.63 -1.82 7.79
N MET A 140 13.89 -0.53 7.70
CA MET A 140 14.54 0.10 6.55
C MET A 140 15.62 1.07 7.01
N PRO A 141 16.73 0.58 7.62
CA PRO A 141 17.90 1.43 7.89
C PRO A 141 18.54 1.89 6.58
N ILE A 142 19.22 3.03 6.62
CA ILE A 142 19.88 3.63 5.45
C ILE A 142 21.40 3.72 5.62
N ASP A 143 21.92 3.22 6.73
CA ASP A 143 23.34 3.19 7.09
C ASP A 143 23.97 1.81 6.86
N GLY A 144 25.24 1.68 7.21
CA GLY A 144 25.99 0.43 7.22
C GLY A 144 26.00 -0.27 5.84
N ILE A 145 25.49 -1.52 5.79
CA ILE A 145 25.52 -2.30 4.54
C ILE A 145 24.59 -1.70 3.47
N VAL A 146 23.50 -1.03 3.87
CA VAL A 146 22.56 -0.38 2.93
C VAL A 146 23.27 0.81 2.26
N GLU A 147 23.89 1.69 3.04
CA GLU A 147 24.68 2.83 2.55
C GLU A 147 25.82 2.37 1.64
N THR A 148 26.60 1.39 2.09
CA THR A 148 27.72 0.85 1.32
C THR A 148 27.28 0.27 -0.02
N THR A 149 26.15 -0.44 -0.04
CA THR A 149 25.58 -1.01 -1.25
C THR A 149 25.09 0.08 -2.19
N ALA A 150 24.32 1.04 -1.66
CA ALA A 150 23.83 2.17 -2.44
C ALA A 150 24.97 2.98 -3.06
N ALA A 151 26.02 3.31 -2.27
CA ALA A 151 27.18 4.05 -2.75
C ALA A 151 27.92 3.34 -3.90
N LYS A 152 28.04 2.01 -3.84
CA LYS A 152 28.61 1.21 -4.94
C LYS A 152 27.78 1.30 -6.22
N ILE A 153 26.45 1.20 -6.09
CA ILE A 153 25.52 1.23 -7.24
C ILE A 153 25.58 2.58 -7.94
N VAL A 154 25.56 3.68 -7.18
CA VAL A 154 25.50 5.03 -7.75
C VAL A 154 26.87 5.71 -7.91
N HIS A 155 27.96 4.95 -7.78
CA HIS A 155 29.31 5.50 -7.89
C HIS A 155 29.52 6.25 -9.21
N GLY A 156 29.95 7.51 -9.12
CA GLY A 156 30.18 8.39 -10.29
C GLY A 156 28.90 8.94 -10.94
N ILE A 157 27.71 8.57 -10.49
CA ILE A 157 26.45 9.08 -11.03
C ILE A 157 26.01 10.31 -10.21
N THR A 158 25.87 11.46 -10.84
CA THR A 158 25.45 12.71 -10.19
C THR A 158 23.97 13.03 -10.40
N ASP A 159 23.39 12.67 -11.53
CA ASP A 159 21.99 12.93 -11.86
C ASP A 159 21.04 12.09 -10.99
N PRO A 160 20.06 12.70 -10.28
CA PRO A 160 19.16 11.98 -9.40
C PRO A 160 18.31 10.89 -10.09
N ASP A 161 17.80 11.16 -11.29
CA ASP A 161 17.00 10.18 -12.03
C ASP A 161 17.84 9.02 -12.54
N ALA A 162 19.09 9.29 -12.92
CA ALA A 162 20.04 8.23 -13.29
C ALA A 162 20.43 7.37 -12.08
N ARG A 163 20.61 7.95 -10.87
CA ARG A 163 20.81 7.19 -9.63
C ARG A 163 19.60 6.28 -9.35
N ALA A 164 18.38 6.82 -9.42
CA ALA A 164 17.16 6.05 -9.22
C ALA A 164 17.05 4.88 -10.21
N LYS A 165 17.40 5.11 -11.49
CA LYS A 165 17.39 4.06 -12.52
C LYS A 165 18.48 3.01 -12.26
N ALA A 166 19.69 3.40 -11.87
CA ALA A 166 20.76 2.47 -11.54
C ALA A 166 20.38 1.54 -10.37
N ILE A 167 19.77 2.10 -9.32
CA ILE A 167 19.27 1.31 -8.18
C ILE A 167 18.12 0.39 -8.63
N TYR A 168 17.19 0.88 -9.43
CA TYR A 168 16.10 0.08 -9.99
C TYR A 168 16.64 -1.12 -10.78
N ASP A 169 17.57 -0.86 -11.67
CA ASP A 169 18.20 -1.90 -12.49
C ASP A 169 18.95 -2.91 -11.64
N TRP A 170 19.73 -2.44 -10.66
CA TRP A 170 20.43 -3.32 -9.74
C TRP A 170 19.46 -4.22 -8.96
N VAL A 171 18.35 -3.67 -8.45
CA VAL A 171 17.34 -4.46 -7.75
C VAL A 171 16.71 -5.50 -8.67
N VAL A 172 16.34 -5.12 -9.89
CA VAL A 172 15.81 -6.08 -10.87
C VAL A 172 16.83 -7.19 -11.17
N ASP A 173 18.10 -6.87 -11.32
CA ASP A 173 19.11 -7.85 -11.72
C ASP A 173 19.51 -8.79 -10.58
N ASN A 174 19.52 -8.32 -9.32
CA ASN A 174 20.06 -9.06 -8.18
C ASN A 174 19.00 -9.73 -7.29
N THR A 175 17.72 -9.35 -7.40
CA THR A 175 16.66 -9.98 -6.62
C THR A 175 15.97 -11.11 -7.38
N PHE A 176 15.13 -11.87 -6.69
CA PHE A 176 14.25 -12.86 -7.30
C PHE A 176 12.94 -13.02 -6.52
N ARG A 177 11.87 -13.42 -7.21
CA ARG A 177 10.57 -13.72 -6.58
C ARG A 177 10.66 -15.02 -5.82
N LYS A 178 10.36 -15.00 -4.49
CA LYS A 178 10.38 -16.16 -3.58
C LYS A 178 8.96 -16.48 -3.11
N PRO A 179 8.23 -17.42 -3.73
CA PRO A 179 6.82 -17.68 -3.45
C PRO A 179 6.53 -18.12 -2.02
N THR A 180 7.49 -18.74 -1.33
CA THR A 180 7.36 -19.25 0.04
C THR A 180 7.32 -18.16 1.10
N VAL A 181 7.64 -16.91 0.76
CA VAL A 181 7.54 -15.77 1.69
C VAL A 181 6.07 -15.55 2.08
N ARG A 182 5.81 -15.36 3.39
CA ARG A 182 4.47 -15.11 3.92
C ARG A 182 3.94 -13.73 3.50
N GLY A 183 2.67 -13.65 3.13
CA GLY A 183 2.04 -12.42 2.67
C GLY A 183 2.81 -11.77 1.53
N CYS A 184 3.11 -10.50 1.64
CA CYS A 184 3.95 -9.73 0.72
C CYS A 184 5.42 -9.59 1.16
N GLY A 185 5.82 -10.20 2.29
CA GLY A 185 7.12 -10.04 2.93
C GLY A 185 7.11 -8.98 4.03
N LEU A 186 8.22 -8.77 4.69
CA LEU A 186 8.39 -7.77 5.76
C LEU A 186 9.17 -6.54 5.32
N GLY A 187 9.97 -6.69 4.27
CA GLY A 187 10.85 -5.63 3.79
C GLY A 187 12.00 -5.32 4.75
N ASN A 188 12.54 -6.33 5.44
CA ASN A 188 13.75 -6.18 6.26
C ASN A 188 14.98 -6.18 5.35
N ILE A 189 15.32 -5.01 4.81
CA ILE A 189 16.36 -4.86 3.78
C ILE A 189 17.76 -5.10 4.33
N LYS A 190 18.02 -4.80 5.60
CA LYS A 190 19.31 -5.07 6.24
C LYS A 190 19.58 -6.58 6.25
N PHE A 191 18.61 -7.36 6.73
CA PHE A 191 18.73 -8.82 6.75
C PHE A 191 18.95 -9.41 5.35
N MET A 192 18.25 -8.91 4.33
CA MET A 192 18.41 -9.35 2.94
C MET A 192 19.86 -9.13 2.46
N LEU A 193 20.41 -7.96 2.72
CA LEU A 193 21.78 -7.60 2.28
C LEU A 193 22.87 -8.33 3.08
N GLU A 194 22.69 -8.48 4.41
CA GLU A 194 23.66 -9.16 5.28
C GLU A 194 23.74 -10.66 4.99
N THR A 195 22.61 -11.30 4.69
CA THR A 195 22.57 -12.73 4.38
C THR A 195 22.87 -13.04 2.92
N GLY A 196 22.76 -12.05 2.03
CA GLY A 196 22.84 -12.26 0.59
C GLY A 196 21.63 -13.00 -0.01
N ASP A 197 20.60 -13.35 0.79
CA ASP A 197 19.32 -13.87 0.28
C ASP A 197 18.44 -12.71 -0.17
N LEU A 198 18.59 -12.31 -1.41
CA LEU A 198 17.81 -11.23 -2.04
C LEU A 198 16.48 -11.73 -2.64
N GLY A 199 16.04 -12.91 -2.23
CA GLY A 199 14.73 -13.46 -2.60
C GLY A 199 13.61 -12.87 -1.75
N GLY A 200 12.49 -12.49 -2.39
CA GLY A 200 11.36 -11.91 -1.66
C GLY A 200 10.07 -11.81 -2.47
N LYS A 201 9.07 -11.22 -1.85
CA LYS A 201 7.87 -10.75 -2.53
C LYS A 201 7.89 -9.22 -2.70
N CYS A 202 6.73 -8.62 -3.00
CA CYS A 202 6.69 -7.21 -3.38
C CYS A 202 7.20 -6.27 -2.26
N ALA A 203 6.85 -6.52 -0.99
CA ALA A 203 7.32 -5.68 0.10
C ALA A 203 8.84 -5.81 0.31
N ASP A 204 9.41 -7.00 0.12
CA ASP A 204 10.87 -7.17 0.28
C ASP A 204 11.63 -6.47 -0.86
N ILE A 205 11.23 -6.71 -2.11
CA ILE A 205 11.94 -6.20 -3.29
C ILE A 205 11.76 -4.68 -3.43
N ASN A 206 10.54 -4.16 -3.22
CA ASN A 206 10.30 -2.72 -3.31
C ASN A 206 10.88 -1.95 -2.12
N SER A 207 10.88 -2.53 -0.89
CA SER A 207 11.58 -1.93 0.25
C SER A 207 13.09 -1.84 0.02
N LEU A 208 13.68 -2.87 -0.59
CA LEU A 208 15.10 -2.83 -0.94
C LEU A 208 15.41 -1.68 -1.90
N TYR A 209 14.57 -1.48 -2.92
CA TYR A 209 14.68 -0.31 -3.80
C TYR A 209 14.59 1.00 -3.02
N VAL A 210 13.57 1.14 -2.17
CA VAL A 210 13.30 2.36 -1.40
C VAL A 210 14.45 2.67 -0.44
N GLY A 211 14.93 1.68 0.31
CA GLY A 211 16.03 1.88 1.27
C GLY A 211 17.35 2.25 0.58
N LEU A 212 17.69 1.61 -0.53
CA LEU A 212 18.87 1.96 -1.33
C LEU A 212 18.74 3.37 -1.94
N ALA A 213 17.54 3.76 -2.40
CA ALA A 213 17.29 5.10 -2.91
C ALA A 213 17.46 6.17 -1.82
N ARG A 214 16.89 5.94 -0.62
CA ARG A 214 17.07 6.83 0.54
C ARG A 214 18.54 6.96 0.93
N ALA A 215 19.26 5.85 1.02
CA ALA A 215 20.70 5.84 1.31
C ALA A 215 21.53 6.56 0.25
N ALA A 216 21.05 6.61 -1.01
CA ALA A 216 21.66 7.40 -2.09
C ALA A 216 21.22 8.88 -2.09
N GLY A 217 20.45 9.34 -1.08
CA GLY A 217 19.98 10.72 -0.94
C GLY A 217 18.75 11.05 -1.80
N LEU A 218 18.01 10.05 -2.26
CA LEU A 218 16.78 10.23 -3.01
C LEU A 218 15.56 9.97 -2.09
N PRO A 219 14.64 10.94 -1.89
CA PRO A 219 13.40 10.64 -1.18
C PRO A 219 12.65 9.53 -1.91
N ALA A 220 12.31 8.45 -1.21
CA ALA A 220 11.63 7.29 -1.79
C ALA A 220 10.68 6.65 -0.78
N ARG A 221 9.59 6.04 -1.28
CA ARG A 221 8.57 5.42 -0.44
C ARG A 221 7.91 4.23 -1.14
N GLU A 222 7.37 3.32 -0.34
CA GLU A 222 6.41 2.34 -0.84
C GLU A 222 5.02 2.97 -0.90
N MET A 223 4.19 2.45 -1.80
CA MET A 223 2.75 2.61 -1.79
C MET A 223 2.14 1.21 -1.65
N TYR A 224 1.54 0.94 -0.50
CA TYR A 224 0.84 -0.32 -0.22
C TYR A 224 -0.52 -0.30 -0.89
N GLY A 225 -0.96 -1.45 -1.42
CA GLY A 225 -2.21 -1.48 -2.17
C GLY A 225 -2.67 -2.88 -2.57
N VAL A 226 -3.63 -2.94 -3.48
CA VAL A 226 -4.25 -4.18 -3.95
C VAL A 226 -4.57 -4.10 -5.44
N ARG A 227 -4.39 -5.21 -6.16
CA ARG A 227 -4.86 -5.33 -7.55
C ARG A 227 -6.36 -5.51 -7.56
N VAL A 228 -7.02 -4.86 -8.50
CA VAL A 228 -8.50 -4.79 -8.54
C VAL A 228 -9.10 -5.24 -9.86
N ALA A 229 -8.26 -5.48 -10.86
CA ALA A 229 -8.68 -5.94 -12.19
C ALA A 229 -7.55 -6.72 -12.88
N ASP A 230 -7.89 -7.36 -13.99
CA ASP A 230 -6.89 -7.97 -14.87
C ASP A 230 -5.95 -6.91 -15.44
N SER A 231 -4.72 -7.34 -15.73
CA SER A 231 -3.69 -6.49 -16.29
C SER A 231 -3.69 -6.57 -17.82
N ALA A 232 -3.48 -5.43 -18.47
CA ALA A 232 -3.23 -5.37 -19.91
C ALA A 232 -1.77 -5.71 -20.27
N LEU A 233 -0.89 -5.83 -19.29
CA LEU A 233 0.54 -6.09 -19.52
C LEU A 233 0.85 -7.58 -19.48
N PHE A 234 0.52 -8.26 -18.36
CA PHE A 234 0.75 -9.69 -18.15
C PHE A 234 -0.34 -10.27 -17.25
N ASN A 235 -0.75 -11.52 -17.48
CA ASN A 235 -1.78 -12.17 -16.65
C ASN A 235 -1.38 -12.24 -15.17
N SER A 236 -0.12 -12.47 -14.88
CA SER A 236 0.41 -12.51 -13.52
C SER A 236 0.33 -11.17 -12.77
N LEU A 237 0.14 -10.06 -13.47
CA LEU A 237 0.04 -8.71 -12.88
C LEU A 237 -1.40 -8.26 -12.62
N GLY A 238 -2.39 -9.09 -12.90
CA GLY A 238 -3.81 -8.80 -12.71
C GLY A 238 -4.51 -9.74 -11.73
N ARG A 239 -5.64 -9.29 -11.21
CA ARG A 239 -6.60 -10.09 -10.45
C ARG A 239 -7.93 -9.34 -10.37
N ALA A 240 -9.02 -10.00 -10.71
CA ALA A 240 -10.38 -9.49 -10.58
C ALA A 240 -11.23 -10.41 -9.68
N GLY A 241 -12.38 -9.94 -9.24
CA GLY A 241 -13.31 -10.69 -8.41
C GLY A 241 -12.84 -10.84 -6.97
N ASP A 242 -12.46 -12.02 -6.53
CA ASP A 242 -11.82 -12.24 -5.23
C ASP A 242 -10.35 -11.82 -5.28
N VAL A 243 -10.07 -10.70 -4.63
CA VAL A 243 -8.75 -10.07 -4.58
C VAL A 243 -8.10 -10.17 -3.21
N SER A 244 -8.60 -11.03 -2.31
CA SER A 244 -8.06 -11.23 -0.97
C SER A 244 -6.57 -11.58 -0.95
N LYS A 245 -6.08 -12.23 -2.01
CA LYS A 245 -4.67 -12.61 -2.19
C LYS A 245 -3.94 -11.76 -3.24
N ALA A 246 -4.52 -10.62 -3.64
CA ALA A 246 -3.98 -9.76 -4.69
C ALA A 246 -3.30 -8.48 -4.15
N HIS A 247 -3.01 -8.45 -2.85
CA HIS A 247 -2.26 -7.35 -2.24
C HIS A 247 -0.89 -7.22 -2.88
N HIS A 248 -0.51 -5.97 -3.14
CA HIS A 248 0.73 -5.64 -3.82
C HIS A 248 1.16 -4.21 -3.48
N CYS A 249 2.39 -4.04 -2.98
CA CYS A 249 2.99 -2.73 -2.85
C CYS A 249 3.77 -2.36 -4.11
N ARG A 250 3.91 -1.08 -4.36
CA ARG A 250 4.71 -0.45 -5.40
C ARG A 250 5.67 0.54 -4.76
N ALA A 251 6.56 1.14 -5.52
CA ALA A 251 7.51 2.11 -5.00
C ALA A 251 7.52 3.39 -5.84
N GLU A 252 7.95 4.48 -5.22
CA GLU A 252 8.17 5.78 -5.85
C GLU A 252 9.49 6.37 -5.38
N TYR A 253 10.14 7.16 -6.24
CA TYR A 253 11.18 8.09 -5.84
C TYR A 253 10.79 9.52 -6.23
N PHE A 254 11.37 10.50 -5.54
CA PHE A 254 11.13 11.90 -5.84
C PHE A 254 12.22 12.44 -6.76
N SER A 255 11.80 12.89 -7.93
CA SER A 255 12.65 13.54 -8.93
C SER A 255 12.49 15.05 -8.85
N PRO A 256 13.59 15.82 -8.85
CA PRO A 256 13.50 17.28 -8.96
C PRO A 256 12.85 17.76 -10.26
N ARG A 257 12.83 16.92 -11.30
CA ARG A 257 12.24 17.25 -12.62
C ARG A 257 10.80 16.80 -12.79
N HIS A 258 10.39 15.74 -12.08
CA HIS A 258 9.13 15.04 -12.34
C HIS A 258 8.23 14.93 -11.10
N GLY A 259 8.70 15.34 -9.92
CA GLY A 259 8.02 15.03 -8.65
C GLY A 259 8.09 13.53 -8.33
N TRP A 260 7.03 12.98 -7.78
CA TRP A 260 6.97 11.55 -7.46
C TRP A 260 6.85 10.69 -8.72
N VAL A 261 7.86 9.86 -8.96
CA VAL A 261 7.97 8.95 -10.12
C VAL A 261 7.69 7.53 -9.67
N ALA A 262 6.74 6.91 -10.33
CA ALA A 262 6.31 5.53 -10.11
C ALA A 262 7.37 4.52 -10.56
N VAL A 263 7.66 3.48 -9.75
CA VAL A 263 8.51 2.36 -10.14
C VAL A 263 7.98 1.05 -9.54
N ASP A 264 8.31 -0.09 -10.17
CA ASP A 264 7.93 -1.40 -9.65
C ASP A 264 8.90 -2.52 -10.08
N PRO A 265 10.08 -2.64 -9.45
CA PRO A 265 11.01 -3.73 -9.74
C PRO A 265 10.46 -5.10 -9.35
N ALA A 266 9.57 -5.17 -8.35
CA ALA A 266 8.99 -6.43 -7.90
C ALA A 266 8.07 -7.08 -8.94
N ASP A 267 7.35 -6.29 -9.74
CA ASP A 267 6.50 -6.82 -10.82
C ASP A 267 7.33 -7.37 -11.97
N VAL A 268 8.48 -6.80 -12.28
CA VAL A 268 9.41 -7.39 -13.26
C VAL A 268 9.82 -8.79 -12.81
N ARG A 269 10.23 -8.95 -11.55
CA ARG A 269 10.65 -10.25 -10.99
C ARG A 269 9.48 -11.24 -10.86
N LYS A 270 8.26 -10.75 -10.63
CA LYS A 270 7.06 -11.55 -10.63
C LYS A 270 6.77 -12.16 -12.01
N VAL A 271 6.85 -11.35 -13.07
CA VAL A 271 6.65 -11.82 -14.45
C VAL A 271 7.70 -12.85 -14.84
N VAL A 272 8.98 -12.62 -14.52
CA VAL A 272 10.04 -13.60 -14.76
C VAL A 272 9.68 -14.99 -14.20
N LEU A 273 9.20 -15.05 -12.97
CA LEU A 273 8.85 -16.32 -12.34
C LEU A 273 7.52 -16.90 -12.85
N GLU A 274 6.46 -16.11 -12.80
CA GLU A 274 5.09 -16.61 -12.99
C GLU A 274 4.75 -16.84 -14.47
N GLU A 275 5.35 -16.07 -15.39
CA GLU A 275 5.22 -16.26 -16.83
C GLU A 275 6.35 -17.17 -17.40
N LYS A 276 7.27 -17.62 -16.53
CA LYS A 276 8.43 -18.49 -16.88
C LYS A 276 9.29 -17.88 -17.97
N LEU A 277 9.61 -16.60 -17.87
CA LEU A 277 10.41 -15.86 -18.82
C LEU A 277 11.82 -15.60 -18.28
N ALA A 278 12.80 -15.49 -19.17
CA ALA A 278 14.14 -15.04 -18.80
C ALA A 278 14.16 -13.51 -18.62
N LEU A 279 15.08 -12.97 -17.82
CA LEU A 279 15.31 -11.51 -17.74
C LEU A 279 15.67 -10.90 -19.09
N SER A 280 16.30 -11.68 -19.98
CA SER A 280 16.65 -11.28 -21.34
C SER A 280 15.53 -11.41 -22.36
N ASP A 281 14.35 -11.90 -21.97
CA ASP A 281 13.18 -11.96 -22.87
C ASP A 281 12.78 -10.53 -23.26
N PRO A 282 12.59 -10.22 -24.56
CA PRO A 282 12.23 -8.88 -25.01
C PRO A 282 11.00 -8.28 -24.33
N ARG A 283 10.02 -9.12 -23.94
CA ARG A 283 8.82 -8.68 -23.22
C ARG A 283 9.15 -8.24 -21.80
N VAL A 284 10.08 -8.93 -21.13
CA VAL A 284 10.57 -8.57 -19.79
C VAL A 284 11.40 -7.30 -19.84
N ILE A 285 12.25 -7.15 -20.85
CA ILE A 285 13.02 -5.92 -21.07
C ILE A 285 12.07 -4.73 -21.29
N ALA A 286 11.07 -4.88 -22.13
CA ALA A 286 10.07 -3.82 -22.38
C ALA A 286 9.27 -3.50 -21.10
N LEU A 287 8.90 -4.50 -20.30
CA LEU A 287 8.22 -4.30 -19.01
C LEU A 287 9.13 -3.56 -18.02
N ARG A 288 10.41 -3.96 -17.90
CA ARG A 288 11.40 -3.31 -17.04
C ARG A 288 11.51 -1.82 -17.35
N GLU A 289 11.65 -1.45 -18.61
CA GLU A 289 11.70 -0.05 -19.02
C GLU A 289 10.38 0.68 -18.71
N ARG A 290 9.25 0.05 -18.98
CA ARG A 290 7.93 0.65 -18.73
C ARG A 290 7.68 0.90 -17.25
N LEU A 291 8.01 -0.06 -16.37
CA LEU A 291 7.75 0.06 -14.94
C LEU A 291 8.72 1.02 -14.20
N PHE A 292 9.63 1.64 -14.91
CA PHE A 292 10.37 2.79 -14.44
C PHE A 292 9.71 4.09 -14.95
N GLY A 293 8.65 4.49 -14.29
CA GLY A 293 7.84 5.69 -14.61
C GLY A 293 6.36 5.41 -14.88
N TYR A 294 5.89 4.20 -14.59
CA TYR A 294 4.51 3.82 -14.90
C TYR A 294 3.91 2.88 -13.87
N TRP A 295 2.63 3.11 -13.51
CA TRP A 295 1.76 2.16 -12.84
C TRP A 295 0.47 1.97 -13.64
N GLU A 296 0.06 0.71 -13.81
CA GLU A 296 -1.19 0.37 -14.43
C GLU A 296 -2.38 0.63 -13.50
N MET A 297 -3.51 1.07 -14.07
CA MET A 297 -4.74 1.45 -13.35
C MET A 297 -5.52 0.28 -12.74
N ASN A 298 -5.09 -0.94 -12.92
CA ASN A 298 -5.69 -2.15 -12.34
C ASN A 298 -5.34 -2.37 -10.85
N TRP A 299 -4.92 -1.33 -10.17
CA TRP A 299 -4.43 -1.37 -8.81
C TRP A 299 -4.88 -0.12 -8.03
N VAL A 300 -5.17 -0.30 -6.75
CA VAL A 300 -5.59 0.75 -5.82
C VAL A 300 -4.55 0.87 -4.71
N GLY A 301 -4.01 2.09 -4.54
CA GLY A 301 -3.11 2.44 -3.44
C GLY A 301 -3.89 2.75 -2.17
N LEU A 302 -3.37 2.28 -1.04
CA LEU A 302 -3.98 2.43 0.29
C LEU A 302 -3.21 3.46 1.14
N ASN A 303 -1.91 3.32 1.29
CA ASN A 303 -1.09 4.24 2.08
C ASN A 303 0.41 4.07 1.80
N THR A 304 1.22 4.97 2.40
CA THR A 304 2.69 4.93 2.34
C THR A 304 3.32 4.75 3.72
N ALA A 305 2.52 4.38 4.73
CA ALA A 305 2.96 4.30 6.12
C ALA A 305 3.90 3.12 6.35
N ARG A 306 5.00 3.37 7.03
CA ARG A 306 6.04 2.39 7.31
C ARG A 306 6.49 2.48 8.75
N ASP A 307 6.58 1.32 9.45
CA ASP A 307 6.99 1.21 10.85
C ASP A 307 6.29 2.27 11.73
N PHE A 308 4.96 2.22 11.79
CA PHE A 308 4.09 3.28 12.30
C PHE A 308 3.06 2.76 13.32
N ASP A 309 2.50 3.69 14.10
CA ASP A 309 1.43 3.43 15.05
C ASP A 309 0.06 3.63 14.40
N LEU A 310 -0.86 2.69 14.67
CA LEU A 310 -2.25 2.80 14.25
C LEU A 310 -3.02 3.85 15.06
N ALA A 311 -4.11 4.34 14.52
CA ALA A 311 -5.06 5.25 15.18
C ALA A 311 -6.50 4.68 15.14
N PRO A 312 -7.12 4.27 16.30
CA PRO A 312 -6.51 4.25 17.63
C PRO A 312 -5.29 3.31 17.73
N PRO A 313 -4.42 3.46 18.74
CA PRO A 313 -3.19 2.67 18.84
C PRO A 313 -3.46 1.18 19.00
N ALA A 314 -2.72 0.35 18.26
CA ALA A 314 -2.58 -1.08 18.50
C ALA A 314 -1.59 -1.38 19.64
N SER A 315 -1.46 -2.64 20.00
CA SER A 315 -0.53 -3.08 21.07
C SER A 315 0.96 -2.87 20.73
N ALA A 316 1.28 -2.71 19.45
CA ALA A 316 2.62 -2.40 18.94
C ALA A 316 2.56 -1.75 17.57
N PRO A 317 3.61 -1.00 17.17
CA PRO A 317 3.74 -0.48 15.81
C PRO A 317 3.70 -1.59 14.75
N LEU A 318 3.15 -1.29 13.58
CA LEU A 318 3.13 -2.21 12.45
C LEU A 318 4.24 -1.85 11.45
N PRO A 319 4.87 -2.86 10.81
CA PRO A 319 5.81 -2.60 9.74
C PRO A 319 5.16 -1.89 8.55
N TYR A 320 3.91 -2.22 8.25
CA TYR A 320 3.01 -1.56 7.30
C TYR A 320 1.58 -2.07 7.47
N LEU A 321 0.58 -1.33 6.99
CA LEU A 321 -0.81 -1.79 6.96
C LEU A 321 -1.30 -1.88 5.50
N MET A 322 -1.38 -3.09 4.97
CA MET A 322 -1.93 -3.37 3.64
C MET A 322 -3.07 -4.41 3.71
N TYR A 323 -3.13 -5.17 4.79
CA TYR A 323 -4.12 -6.19 5.10
C TYR A 323 -4.98 -5.75 6.29
N PRO A 324 -6.17 -6.32 6.49
CA PRO A 324 -6.89 -6.17 7.74
C PRO A 324 -6.04 -6.58 8.94
N TYR A 325 -6.16 -5.86 10.04
CA TYR A 325 -5.50 -6.18 11.30
C TYR A 325 -6.47 -6.01 12.44
N ALA A 326 -6.50 -6.94 13.41
CA ALA A 326 -7.38 -6.86 14.56
C ALA A 326 -6.71 -7.39 15.84
N GLU A 327 -7.16 -6.89 16.98
CA GLU A 327 -6.72 -7.34 18.30
C GLU A 327 -7.91 -7.63 19.21
N PHE A 328 -7.88 -8.76 19.92
CA PHE A 328 -8.88 -9.17 20.91
C PHE A 328 -8.15 -9.68 22.16
N GLY A 329 -8.06 -8.86 23.21
CA GLY A 329 -7.18 -9.16 24.34
C GLY A 329 -5.74 -9.33 23.87
N ASP A 330 -5.13 -10.50 24.18
CA ASP A 330 -3.77 -10.84 23.76
C ASP A 330 -3.68 -11.46 22.35
N ILE A 331 -4.82 -11.67 21.67
CA ILE A 331 -4.88 -12.29 20.37
C ILE A 331 -4.69 -11.22 19.30
N ARG A 332 -3.71 -11.41 18.43
CA ARG A 332 -3.45 -10.57 17.25
C ARG A 332 -3.83 -11.34 16.00
N LEU A 333 -4.70 -10.74 15.20
CA LEU A 333 -5.17 -11.27 13.93
C LEU A 333 -4.56 -10.42 12.80
N ASP A 334 -3.65 -11.00 12.07
CA ASP A 334 -2.94 -10.35 10.98
C ASP A 334 -3.42 -10.93 9.65
N GLY A 335 -3.97 -10.10 8.78
CA GLY A 335 -4.47 -10.53 7.47
C GLY A 335 -3.40 -11.08 6.52
N ARG A 336 -2.11 -10.97 6.87
CA ARG A 336 -1.03 -11.72 6.21
C ARG A 336 -1.08 -13.22 6.51
N GLU A 337 -1.85 -13.62 7.53
CA GLU A 337 -2.07 -14.98 7.98
C GLU A 337 -3.55 -15.36 7.81
N PRO A 338 -4.00 -15.62 6.58
CA PRO A 338 -5.43 -15.87 6.32
C PRO A 338 -5.99 -17.12 7.02
N GLU A 339 -5.12 -17.98 7.56
CA GLU A 339 -5.51 -19.13 8.37
C GLU A 339 -6.00 -18.75 9.76
N HIS A 340 -5.62 -17.57 10.24
CA HIS A 340 -5.97 -17.05 11.56
C HIS A 340 -6.92 -15.87 11.53
N PHE A 341 -7.09 -15.25 10.37
CA PHE A 341 -7.98 -14.11 10.19
C PHE A 341 -8.84 -14.31 8.92
N ASP A 342 -10.11 -14.67 9.13
CA ASP A 342 -11.06 -14.86 8.03
C ASP A 342 -11.56 -13.49 7.51
N PHE A 343 -11.03 -13.10 6.37
CA PHE A 343 -11.52 -11.95 5.62
C PHE A 343 -11.57 -12.26 4.13
N ARG A 344 -12.49 -11.60 3.45
CA ARG A 344 -12.56 -11.62 2.00
C ARG A 344 -12.62 -10.20 1.45
N LEU A 345 -11.79 -9.91 0.46
CA LEU A 345 -11.80 -8.67 -0.30
C LEU A 345 -12.23 -8.96 -1.73
N THR A 346 -13.32 -8.32 -2.15
CA THR A 346 -13.79 -8.45 -3.53
C THR A 346 -13.66 -7.14 -4.27
N SER A 347 -13.41 -7.22 -5.58
CA SER A 347 -13.37 -6.09 -6.49
C SER A 347 -14.34 -6.29 -7.65
N ARG A 348 -15.09 -5.24 -7.97
CA ARG A 348 -15.98 -5.19 -9.12
C ARG A 348 -15.81 -3.86 -9.85
N GLU A 349 -15.55 -3.91 -11.14
CA GLU A 349 -15.56 -2.70 -11.96
C GLU A 349 -16.99 -2.20 -12.16
N LEU A 350 -17.19 -0.92 -11.91
CA LEU A 350 -18.47 -0.26 -12.12
C LEU A 350 -18.49 0.33 -13.54
N THR A 351 -19.34 -0.24 -14.40
CA THR A 351 -19.63 0.34 -15.71
C THR A 351 -20.37 1.67 -15.52
N ARG A 352 -19.97 2.70 -16.26
CA ARG A 352 -20.78 3.94 -16.32
C ARG A 352 -22.18 3.56 -16.81
N GLN A 353 -23.21 3.94 -16.05
CA GLN A 353 -24.52 4.12 -16.66
C GLN A 353 -24.40 5.31 -17.61
N THR A 354 -24.47 5.00 -18.90
CA THR A 354 -24.53 5.98 -20.01
C THR A 354 -25.82 6.75 -19.94
#